data_be419897702a775be8cb9160225af495
#
_entry.id   be419897702a775be8cb9160225af495
#
_cell.length_a   1.000
_cell.length_b   1.000
_cell.length_c   1.000
_cell.angle_alpha   90.00
_cell.angle_beta   90.00
_cell.angle_gamma   90.00
#
_symmetry.space_group_name_H-M   'P 1'
#
loop_
_entity.id
_entity.type
_entity.pdbx_description
1 polymer ?
#
loop_
_entity_poly.entity_id
_entity_poly.type
_entity_poly.pdbx_seq_one_letter_code
_entity_poly.pdbx_strand_id
1 'polypeptide(L)'
;VISQDKGVLPSLTEFHYIKENKRYGIDGSLQSYHLELYPEVNLSRTTVRTKLDNDAKLRRAVNITAELHQLGIYHDIFKNTGLQCTPKELYEDIKKLGYDWDILLNTRGYWTLNQYKHPVPFLSTPDLLYMRAGVYHPYWLEDDKKTIKKQYVNKEK
;
A
#
# COMPACT_ATOMS: atom_id res chain seq x y z
N VAL A 1 -3.48 10.98 -14.80
CA VAL A 1 -4.46 12.08 -14.75
C VAL A 1 -3.74 13.38 -14.38
N ILE A 2 -4.06 14.43 -15.08
CA ILE A 2 -3.45 15.75 -14.88
C ILE A 2 -4.54 16.75 -14.49
N SER A 3 -4.31 17.48 -13.42
CA SER A 3 -5.19 18.55 -12.96
C SER A 3 -4.52 19.90 -13.27
N GLN A 4 -5.33 20.90 -13.65
CA GLN A 4 -4.80 22.24 -13.87
C GLN A 4 -4.22 22.84 -12.58
N ASP A 5 -4.83 22.54 -11.44
CA ASP A 5 -4.41 23.11 -10.16
C ASP A 5 -3.31 22.30 -9.48
N LYS A 6 -3.34 20.99 -9.63
CA LYS A 6 -2.48 20.08 -8.86
C LYS A 6 -1.46 19.35 -9.71
N GLY A 7 -1.49 19.53 -11.04
CA GLY A 7 -0.64 18.78 -11.93
C GLY A 7 -1.02 17.32 -12.03
N VAL A 8 -0.02 16.44 -12.07
CA VAL A 8 -0.25 15.00 -12.13
C VAL A 8 -0.81 14.50 -10.79
N LEU A 9 -1.84 13.68 -10.83
CA LEU A 9 -2.46 13.07 -9.66
C LEU A 9 -2.07 11.59 -9.61
N PRO A 10 -0.94 11.24 -8.97
CA PRO A 10 -0.40 9.87 -9.04
C PRO A 10 -1.37 8.81 -8.54
N SER A 11 -2.05 9.08 -7.43
CA SER A 11 -2.95 8.09 -6.84
C SER A 11 -4.15 7.81 -7.73
N LEU A 12 -4.69 8.85 -8.36
CA LEU A 12 -5.82 8.66 -9.28
C LEU A 12 -5.38 7.92 -10.54
N THR A 13 -4.18 8.21 -11.03
CA THR A 13 -3.60 7.51 -12.18
C THR A 13 -3.42 6.02 -11.85
N GLU A 14 -2.87 5.72 -10.68
CA GLU A 14 -2.70 4.34 -10.22
C GLU A 14 -4.04 3.64 -10.07
N PHE A 15 -5.04 4.33 -9.54
CA PHE A 15 -6.38 3.76 -9.40
C PHE A 15 -6.96 3.38 -10.75
N HIS A 16 -6.83 4.26 -11.75
CA HIS A 16 -7.29 3.94 -13.10
C HIS A 16 -6.52 2.75 -13.69
N TYR A 17 -5.23 2.68 -13.43
CA TYR A 17 -4.42 1.56 -13.89
C TYR A 17 -4.96 0.22 -13.35
N ILE A 18 -5.20 0.12 -12.05
CA ILE A 18 -5.69 -1.14 -11.47
C ILE A 18 -7.10 -1.45 -11.93
N LYS A 19 -7.92 -0.42 -12.11
CA LYS A 19 -9.30 -0.60 -12.59
C LYS A 19 -9.32 -1.17 -14.01
N GLU A 20 -8.44 -0.66 -14.88
CA GLU A 20 -8.34 -1.12 -16.26
C GLU A 20 -7.74 -2.52 -16.37
N ASN A 21 -7.00 -2.97 -15.37
CA ASN A 21 -6.41 -4.30 -15.34
C ASN A 21 -7.33 -5.27 -14.60
N LYS A 22 -8.58 -5.37 -15.07
CA LYS A 22 -9.59 -6.29 -14.57
C LYS A 22 -9.98 -6.02 -13.12
N ARG A 23 -9.89 -4.75 -12.71
CA ARG A 23 -10.20 -4.33 -11.35
C ARG A 23 -9.34 -5.06 -10.33
N TYR A 24 -8.06 -5.17 -10.61
CA TYR A 24 -7.13 -5.86 -9.75
C TYR A 24 -7.12 -5.25 -8.33
N GLY A 25 -7.36 -6.09 -7.32
CA GLY A 25 -7.38 -5.63 -5.93
C GLY A 25 -8.61 -4.80 -5.54
N ILE A 26 -9.65 -4.80 -6.38
CA ILE A 26 -10.90 -4.10 -6.11
C ILE A 26 -12.01 -5.12 -5.93
N ASP A 27 -12.75 -5.02 -4.83
CA ASP A 27 -13.86 -5.91 -4.54
C ASP A 27 -15.16 -5.10 -4.44
N GLY A 28 -16.28 -5.74 -4.78
CA GLY A 28 -17.58 -5.11 -4.71
C GLY A 28 -18.18 -4.85 -6.09
N SER A 29 -19.31 -4.11 -6.10
CA SER A 29 -20.03 -3.81 -7.33
C SER A 29 -19.46 -2.56 -8.01
N LEU A 30 -19.99 -2.25 -9.21
CA LEU A 30 -19.58 -1.05 -9.93
C LEU A 30 -19.97 0.25 -9.21
N GLN A 31 -21.00 0.20 -8.36
CA GLN A 31 -21.52 1.37 -7.68
C GLN A 31 -21.01 1.52 -6.26
N SER A 32 -20.59 0.43 -5.64
CA SER A 32 -20.06 0.45 -4.27
C SER A 32 -18.99 -0.62 -4.17
N TYR A 33 -17.74 -0.20 -4.02
CA TYR A 33 -16.61 -1.10 -4.01
C TYR A 33 -15.58 -0.64 -3.01
N HIS A 34 -14.58 -1.47 -2.76
CA HIS A 34 -13.47 -1.15 -1.86
C HIS A 34 -12.20 -1.84 -2.34
N LEU A 35 -11.07 -1.34 -1.88
CA LEU A 35 -9.79 -1.99 -2.12
C LEU A 35 -9.64 -3.17 -1.18
N GLU A 36 -9.10 -4.27 -1.68
CA GLU A 36 -8.82 -5.44 -0.84
C GLU A 36 -7.81 -5.13 0.24
N LEU A 37 -6.90 -4.18 -0.01
CA LEU A 37 -5.92 -3.75 0.98
C LEU A 37 -6.45 -2.72 1.97
N TYR A 38 -7.63 -2.14 1.73
CA TYR A 38 -8.22 -1.16 2.63
C TYR A 38 -9.75 -1.27 2.58
N PRO A 39 -10.32 -2.36 3.09
CA PRO A 39 -11.75 -2.64 2.92
C PRO A 39 -12.67 -1.76 3.76
N GLU A 40 -12.12 -0.96 4.67
CA GLU A 40 -12.91 -0.15 5.58
C GLU A 40 -13.55 1.07 4.88
N VAL A 41 -13.06 1.46 3.71
CA VAL A 41 -13.53 2.63 2.99
C VAL A 41 -14.30 2.21 1.74
N ASN A 42 -15.58 2.56 1.69
CA ASN A 42 -16.39 2.35 0.50
C ASN A 42 -16.11 3.42 -0.54
N LEU A 43 -15.97 3.00 -1.77
CA LEU A 43 -15.69 3.88 -2.89
C LEU A 43 -16.82 3.79 -3.90
N SER A 44 -17.01 4.87 -4.65
CA SER A 44 -17.92 4.88 -5.78
C SER A 44 -17.30 5.72 -6.89
N ARG A 45 -17.86 5.59 -8.09
CA ARG A 45 -17.38 6.35 -9.24
C ARG A 45 -17.31 7.85 -8.97
N THR A 46 -18.25 8.37 -8.19
CA THR A 46 -18.35 9.80 -7.93
C THR A 46 -17.50 10.26 -6.73
N THR A 47 -17.15 9.37 -5.81
CA THR A 47 -16.47 9.74 -4.57
C THR A 47 -14.99 9.37 -4.53
N VAL A 48 -14.53 8.52 -5.45
CA VAL A 48 -13.17 7.98 -5.38
C VAL A 48 -12.11 9.07 -5.41
N ARG A 49 -12.27 10.09 -6.24
CA ARG A 49 -11.28 11.16 -6.33
C ARG A 49 -11.18 11.95 -5.02
N THR A 50 -12.32 12.32 -4.48
CA THR A 50 -12.36 13.09 -3.22
C THR A 50 -11.75 12.26 -2.07
N LYS A 51 -12.09 10.99 -2.00
CA LYS A 51 -11.55 10.12 -0.96
C LYS A 51 -10.05 9.90 -1.11
N LEU A 52 -9.55 9.74 -2.34
CA LEU A 52 -8.11 9.65 -2.58
C LEU A 52 -7.40 10.95 -2.16
N ASP A 53 -7.99 12.10 -2.43
CA ASP A 53 -7.39 13.38 -2.05
C ASP A 53 -7.27 13.55 -0.54
N ASN A 54 -8.20 12.98 0.22
CA ASN A 54 -8.31 13.24 1.66
C ASN A 54 -7.84 12.10 2.56
N ASP A 55 -7.43 10.97 1.99
CA ASP A 55 -7.05 9.79 2.78
C ASP A 55 -5.70 9.24 2.33
N ALA A 56 -4.67 9.52 3.13
CA ALA A 56 -3.31 9.07 2.82
C ALA A 56 -3.19 7.55 2.86
N LYS A 57 -3.90 6.88 3.75
CA LYS A 57 -3.87 5.41 3.82
C LYS A 57 -4.51 4.81 2.58
N LEU A 58 -5.58 5.41 2.09
CA LEU A 58 -6.21 4.95 0.85
C LEU A 58 -5.25 5.10 -0.33
N ARG A 59 -4.56 6.24 -0.42
CA ARG A 59 -3.56 6.44 -1.47
C ARG A 59 -2.45 5.40 -1.39
N ARG A 60 -2.00 5.09 -0.18
CA ARG A 60 -0.96 4.07 -0.01
C ARG A 60 -1.46 2.68 -0.43
N ALA A 61 -2.71 2.36 -0.09
CA ALA A 61 -3.30 1.08 -0.50
C ALA A 61 -3.40 0.97 -2.02
N VAL A 62 -3.78 2.04 -2.70
CA VAL A 62 -3.81 2.08 -4.17
C VAL A 62 -2.40 1.86 -4.74
N ASN A 63 -1.43 2.55 -4.18
CA ASN A 63 -0.02 2.44 -4.62
C ASN A 63 0.49 1.01 -4.49
N ILE A 64 0.27 0.38 -3.34
CA ILE A 64 0.72 -1.00 -3.11
C ILE A 64 0.01 -1.95 -4.06
N THR A 65 -1.29 -1.76 -4.27
CA THR A 65 -2.07 -2.61 -5.18
C THR A 65 -1.52 -2.54 -6.61
N ALA A 66 -1.24 -1.33 -7.09
CA ALA A 66 -0.68 -1.14 -8.44
C ALA A 66 0.70 -1.79 -8.56
N GLU A 67 1.53 -1.63 -7.53
CA GLU A 67 2.87 -2.21 -7.54
C GLU A 67 2.83 -3.73 -7.48
N LEU A 68 1.91 -4.32 -6.73
CA LEU A 68 1.73 -5.77 -6.71
C LEU A 68 1.40 -6.30 -8.08
N HIS A 69 0.52 -5.61 -8.81
CA HIS A 69 0.16 -6.01 -10.15
C HIS A 69 1.39 -5.97 -11.08
N GLN A 70 2.17 -4.90 -10.99
CA GLN A 70 3.36 -4.75 -11.82
C GLN A 70 4.43 -5.79 -11.50
N LEU A 71 4.64 -6.11 -10.22
CA LEU A 71 5.58 -7.14 -9.81
C LEU A 71 5.19 -8.50 -10.38
N GLY A 72 3.90 -8.79 -10.43
CA GLY A 72 3.40 -10.04 -10.99
C GLY A 72 3.60 -10.15 -12.49
N ILE A 73 3.69 -9.02 -13.20
CA ILE A 73 3.84 -9.01 -14.66
C ILE A 73 5.30 -8.90 -15.07
N TYR A 74 6.06 -7.99 -14.46
CA TYR A 74 7.37 -7.58 -14.99
C TYR A 74 8.57 -8.13 -14.23
N HIS A 75 8.37 -8.75 -13.06
CA HIS A 75 9.47 -9.22 -12.22
C HIS A 75 9.41 -10.73 -12.01
N ASP A 76 10.12 -11.46 -12.87
CA ASP A 76 10.11 -12.92 -12.88
C ASP A 76 10.54 -13.54 -11.55
N ILE A 77 11.40 -12.86 -10.80
CA ILE A 77 11.86 -13.37 -9.51
C ILE A 77 10.66 -13.60 -8.56
N PHE A 78 9.64 -12.73 -8.61
CA PHE A 78 8.47 -12.89 -7.75
C PHE A 78 7.48 -13.91 -8.31
N LYS A 79 7.48 -14.14 -9.63
CA LYS A 79 6.63 -15.15 -10.26
C LYS A 79 7.11 -16.58 -9.93
N ASN A 80 8.42 -16.78 -9.85
CA ASN A 80 8.99 -18.11 -9.77
C ASN A 80 9.37 -18.57 -8.37
N THR A 81 9.32 -17.68 -7.37
CA THR A 81 9.75 -17.98 -6.00
C THR A 81 8.60 -18.24 -5.04
N GLY A 82 7.35 -18.14 -5.49
CA GLY A 82 6.18 -18.30 -4.63
C GLY A 82 5.91 -17.10 -3.72
N LEU A 83 6.65 -16.00 -3.90
CA LEU A 83 6.44 -14.80 -3.10
C LEU A 83 5.25 -13.99 -3.58
N GLN A 84 4.84 -14.16 -4.84
CA GLN A 84 3.72 -13.42 -5.40
C GLN A 84 2.40 -13.86 -4.78
N CYS A 85 1.53 -12.89 -4.52
CA CYS A 85 0.21 -13.16 -3.97
C CYS A 85 -0.77 -12.07 -4.44
N THR A 86 -2.07 -12.32 -4.26
CA THR A 86 -3.08 -11.31 -4.51
C THR A 86 -3.10 -10.29 -3.37
N PRO A 87 -3.66 -9.09 -3.60
CA PRO A 87 -3.82 -8.12 -2.52
C PRO A 87 -4.60 -8.70 -1.34
N LYS A 88 -5.65 -9.47 -1.59
CA LYS A 88 -6.44 -10.08 -0.53
C LYS A 88 -5.60 -11.05 0.30
N GLU A 89 -4.81 -11.89 -0.36
CA GLU A 89 -3.94 -12.83 0.35
C GLU A 89 -2.89 -12.09 1.18
N LEU A 90 -2.32 -11.03 0.63
CA LEU A 90 -1.35 -10.23 1.37
C LEU A 90 -1.98 -9.63 2.62
N TYR A 91 -3.14 -9.02 2.47
CA TYR A 91 -3.85 -8.41 3.59
C TYR A 91 -4.13 -9.42 4.70
N GLU A 92 -4.71 -10.56 4.33
CA GLU A 92 -5.09 -11.59 5.30
C GLU A 92 -3.88 -12.19 5.99
N ASP A 93 -2.84 -12.51 5.23
CA ASP A 93 -1.66 -13.19 5.78
C ASP A 93 -0.84 -12.27 6.69
N ILE A 94 -0.70 -10.99 6.32
CA ILE A 94 0.00 -10.02 7.16
C ILE A 94 -0.74 -9.82 8.48
N LYS A 95 -2.06 -9.76 8.44
CA LYS A 95 -2.85 -9.63 9.67
C LYS A 95 -2.75 -10.88 10.54
N LYS A 96 -2.71 -12.06 9.93
CA LYS A 96 -2.53 -13.31 10.69
C LYS A 96 -1.18 -13.37 11.39
N LEU A 97 -0.16 -12.73 10.83
CA LEU A 97 1.15 -12.66 11.44
C LEU A 97 1.20 -11.71 12.64
N GLY A 98 0.14 -10.92 12.85
CA GLY A 98 0.04 -10.05 14.00
C GLY A 98 0.40 -8.59 13.75
N TYR A 99 0.71 -8.22 12.52
CA TYR A 99 1.05 -6.83 12.18
C TYR A 99 -0.18 -5.94 12.21
N ASP A 100 0.00 -4.69 12.65
CA ASP A 100 -1.03 -3.67 12.58
C ASP A 100 -1.05 -3.09 11.16
N TRP A 101 -2.08 -3.42 10.39
CA TRP A 101 -2.17 -3.03 9.00
C TRP A 101 -2.22 -1.50 8.82
N ASP A 102 -2.87 -0.79 9.75
CA ASP A 102 -2.92 0.68 9.67
C ASP A 102 -1.53 1.30 9.72
N ILE A 103 -0.65 0.77 10.54
CA ILE A 103 0.72 1.24 10.61
C ILE A 103 1.44 0.98 9.28
N LEU A 104 1.21 -0.18 8.68
CA LEU A 104 1.83 -0.52 7.40
C LEU A 104 1.30 0.34 6.26
N LEU A 105 0.07 0.81 6.34
CA LEU A 105 -0.47 1.74 5.35
C LEU A 105 0.05 3.16 5.55
N ASN A 106 0.63 3.46 6.69
CA ASN A 106 1.18 4.78 6.97
C ASN A 106 2.70 4.79 6.69
N THR A 107 3.07 4.29 5.51
CA THR A 107 4.45 4.16 5.08
C THR A 107 4.64 4.78 3.70
N ARG A 108 5.88 4.87 3.27
CA ARG A 108 6.22 5.32 1.92
C ARG A 108 6.97 4.23 1.17
N GLY A 109 6.77 4.17 -0.13
CA GLY A 109 7.41 3.16 -0.97
C GLY A 109 8.67 3.63 -1.66
N TYR A 110 9.16 4.83 -1.36
CA TYR A 110 10.39 5.38 -1.96
C TYR A 110 11.45 5.60 -0.90
N TRP A 111 12.70 5.47 -1.30
CA TRP A 111 13.85 5.62 -0.41
C TRP A 111 14.34 7.07 -0.43
N THR A 112 14.87 7.56 0.70
CA THR A 112 15.45 8.90 0.79
C THR A 112 16.82 8.82 1.43
N LEU A 113 17.67 9.82 1.16
CA LEU A 113 18.99 9.88 1.75
C LEU A 113 18.95 10.01 3.29
N ASN A 114 17.90 10.67 3.79
CA ASN A 114 17.70 10.85 5.22
C ASN A 114 16.59 9.93 5.75
N GLN A 115 16.76 8.62 5.54
CA GLN A 115 15.77 7.62 5.96
C GLN A 115 15.33 7.80 7.41
N TYR A 116 16.30 8.00 8.30
CA TYR A 116 16.02 8.03 9.73
C TYR A 116 15.34 9.31 10.19
N LYS A 117 15.39 10.36 9.40
CA LYS A 117 14.78 11.64 9.74
C LYS A 117 13.49 11.91 9.00
N HIS A 118 13.12 11.04 8.08
CA HIS A 118 11.89 11.20 7.34
C HIS A 118 10.69 10.93 8.25
N PRO A 119 9.66 11.79 8.21
CA PRO A 119 8.51 11.62 9.12
C PRO A 119 7.70 10.35 8.88
N VAL A 120 7.81 9.76 7.69
CA VAL A 120 7.04 8.57 7.33
C VAL A 120 8.01 7.42 7.09
N PRO A 121 7.85 6.27 7.77
CA PRO A 121 8.79 5.16 7.60
C PRO A 121 8.72 4.55 6.21
N PHE A 122 9.84 3.97 5.79
CA PHE A 122 9.96 3.32 4.49
C PHE A 122 9.54 1.86 4.57
N LEU A 123 8.70 1.44 3.64
CA LEU A 123 8.33 0.04 3.47
C LEU A 123 7.94 -0.18 2.02
N SER A 124 8.74 -0.93 1.27
CA SER A 124 8.44 -1.19 -0.13
C SER A 124 7.43 -2.33 -0.27
N THR A 125 6.82 -2.44 -1.44
CA THR A 125 5.92 -3.55 -1.73
C THR A 125 6.66 -4.90 -1.70
N PRO A 126 7.87 -5.05 -2.27
CA PRO A 126 8.64 -6.29 -2.08
C PRO A 126 8.87 -6.63 -0.60
N ASP A 127 9.12 -5.62 0.25
CA ASP A 127 9.28 -5.86 1.69
C ASP A 127 8.04 -6.50 2.29
N LEU A 128 6.85 -6.07 1.87
CA LEU A 128 5.60 -6.69 2.32
C LEU A 128 5.51 -8.16 1.93
N LEU A 129 5.96 -8.49 0.73
CA LEU A 129 5.97 -9.88 0.29
C LEU A 129 6.94 -10.72 1.11
N TYR A 130 8.11 -10.17 1.46
CA TYR A 130 9.06 -10.86 2.33
C TYR A 130 8.54 -10.99 3.76
N MET A 131 7.80 -10.00 4.24
CA MET A 131 7.14 -10.09 5.56
C MET A 131 6.12 -11.23 5.56
N ARG A 132 5.33 -11.34 4.50
CA ARG A 132 4.36 -12.41 4.35
C ARG A 132 5.04 -13.78 4.37
N ALA A 133 6.21 -13.89 3.75
CA ALA A 133 6.99 -15.12 3.72
C ALA A 133 7.72 -15.41 5.03
N GLY A 134 7.71 -14.48 5.97
CA GLY A 134 8.36 -14.65 7.26
C GLY A 134 9.86 -14.43 7.26
N VAL A 135 10.42 -13.77 6.23
CA VAL A 135 11.87 -13.57 6.10
C VAL A 135 12.29 -12.12 6.27
N TYR A 136 11.37 -11.23 6.58
CA TYR A 136 11.70 -9.82 6.80
C TYR A 136 10.81 -9.23 7.88
N HIS A 137 11.38 -8.36 8.70
CA HIS A 137 10.67 -7.56 9.70
C HIS A 137 11.19 -6.12 9.57
N PRO A 138 10.31 -5.11 9.46
CA PRO A 138 10.76 -3.73 9.28
C PRO A 138 11.69 -3.27 10.41
N TYR A 139 12.80 -2.65 10.03
CA TYR A 139 13.81 -2.22 11.01
C TYR A 139 13.29 -1.10 11.91
N TRP A 140 12.27 -0.36 11.49
CA TRP A 140 11.69 0.76 12.24
C TRP A 140 10.53 0.32 13.14
N LEU A 141 10.15 -0.96 13.11
CA LEU A 141 9.01 -1.48 13.86
C LEU A 141 9.51 -2.35 15.01
N GLU A 142 8.88 -2.20 16.19
CA GLU A 142 9.20 -3.04 17.33
C GLU A 142 8.79 -4.48 17.09
N ASP A 143 9.29 -5.38 17.94
CA ASP A 143 9.01 -6.81 17.79
C ASP A 143 7.54 -7.15 18.06
N ASP A 144 6.81 -6.26 18.73
CA ASP A 144 5.37 -6.46 18.96
C ASP A 144 4.55 -6.30 17.68
N LYS A 145 5.17 -5.84 16.58
CA LYS A 145 4.56 -5.64 15.26
C LYS A 145 3.48 -4.55 15.25
N LYS A 146 3.41 -3.75 16.29
CA LYS A 146 2.36 -2.73 16.45
C LYS A 146 2.89 -1.38 16.86
N THR A 147 4.16 -1.26 17.21
CA THR A 147 4.73 -0.02 17.73
C THR A 147 5.94 0.40 16.90
N ILE A 148 5.95 1.65 16.44
CA ILE A 148 7.10 2.20 15.72
C ILE A 148 8.19 2.54 16.74
N LYS A 149 9.43 2.17 16.43
CA LYS A 149 10.57 2.48 17.31
C LYS A 149 10.71 3.99 17.49
N LYS A 150 11.07 4.42 18.68
CA LYS A 150 11.12 5.83 19.06
C LYS A 150 11.97 6.69 18.13
N GLN A 151 13.09 6.18 17.65
CA GLN A 151 13.97 6.96 16.77
C GLN A 151 13.38 7.23 15.39
N TYR A 152 12.29 6.55 15.03
CA TYR A 152 11.64 6.71 13.73
C TYR A 152 10.26 7.37 13.85
N VAL A 153 9.84 7.72 15.05
CA VAL A 153 8.57 8.43 15.23
C VAL A 153 8.77 9.88 14.81
N ASN A 154 7.84 10.40 14.00
CA ASN A 154 7.87 11.79 13.60
C ASN A 154 7.63 12.66 14.82
N LYS A 155 8.66 13.45 15.18
CA LYS A 155 8.55 14.39 16.30
C LYS A 155 8.09 15.73 15.76
N GLU A 156 6.84 16.06 16.01
CA GLU A 156 6.31 17.36 15.62
C GLU A 156 7.18 18.49 16.12
N LYS A 157 7.31 19.52 15.35
CA LYS A 157 8.15 20.65 15.74
C LYS A 157 7.36 21.73 16.38
#